data_d1898131d881e66eb28c40bbd9336ec3
#
_entry.id   d1898131d881e66eb28c40bbd9336ec3
#
_cell.length_a   1.000
_cell.length_b   1.000
_cell.length_c   1.000
_cell.angle_alpha   90.00
_cell.angle_beta   90.00
_cell.angle_gamma   90.00
#
_symmetry.space_group_name_H-M   'P 1'
#
loop_
_entity.id
_entity.type
_entity.pdbx_description
1 polymer ?
#
loop_
_entity_poly.entity_id
_entity_poly.type
_entity_poly.pdbx_seq_one_letter_code
_entity_poly.pdbx_strand_id
1 'polypeptide(L)'
;MTNITEKTAPNVSVGADTEQPSQKCTANIITTEDENFKSFEEIQREMIKMMDPSYLKTVSMTELYDTVYQSKPPLIDGLLYPGTYIFAGAPKLGKSFLMAQLAYHVSTGTPIWNYTVRKGTALYLALEDDHRRLQKRMCRMFGVDGTANLYFAITSKKLGEGLEDQLEEFINLHPDTRIIIIDTLQKIRQGGNDTYSYANDYECVGNLKKFADQKEICLL
;
A
#
# COMPACT_ATOMS: atom_id res chain seq x y z
N MET A 1 -24.81 61.07 13.97
CA MET A 1 -24.67 61.42 15.38
C MET A 1 -23.59 60.51 15.93
N THR A 2 -22.37 61.01 15.90
CA THR A 2 -21.59 61.50 17.09
C THR A 2 -21.26 60.35 18.03
N ASN A 3 -20.04 60.01 18.43
CA ASN A 3 -18.86 60.80 18.62
C ASN A 3 -17.61 59.89 18.79
N ILE A 4 -16.51 60.42 18.28
CA ILE A 4 -15.11 60.11 18.51
C ILE A 4 -14.72 60.52 19.95
N THR A 5 -13.82 59.80 20.59
CA THR A 5 -12.81 60.40 21.49
C THR A 5 -11.55 59.55 21.58
N GLU A 6 -10.49 60.14 21.06
CA GLU A 6 -9.08 59.93 21.42
C GLU A 6 -8.79 60.34 22.86
N LYS A 7 -7.73 59.73 23.44
CA LYS A 7 -6.70 60.43 24.24
C LYS A 7 -5.62 59.42 24.65
N THR A 8 -4.45 59.58 24.09
CA THR A 8 -3.19 60.23 24.50
C THR A 8 -2.41 59.48 25.60
N ALA A 9 -1.20 59.11 25.18
CA ALA A 9 -0.06 58.74 26.02
C ALA A 9 0.44 59.95 26.86
N PRO A 10 1.24 59.66 27.89
CA PRO A 10 2.50 60.41 27.94
C PRO A 10 3.72 59.52 28.23
N ASN A 11 4.78 60.16 27.95
CA ASN A 11 6.16 59.92 27.73
C ASN A 11 6.99 59.90 29.04
N VAL A 12 8.21 59.25 28.96
CA VAL A 12 9.49 59.61 29.61
C VAL A 12 9.75 59.16 31.04
N SER A 13 10.76 58.32 31.24
CA SER A 13 12.10 58.78 31.65
C SER A 13 13.13 57.63 31.75
N VAL A 14 14.34 58.01 31.41
CA VAL A 14 15.64 57.34 31.36
C VAL A 14 16.14 57.01 32.75
N GLY A 15 16.85 55.86 32.88
CA GLY A 15 17.64 55.49 34.06
C GLY A 15 18.43 54.22 33.86
N ALA A 16 19.62 54.37 33.48
CA ALA A 16 20.94 53.76 33.69
C ALA A 16 21.08 52.35 34.27
N ASP A 17 21.88 51.59 33.57
CA ASP A 17 22.93 50.64 33.96
C ASP A 17 22.70 49.70 35.15
N THR A 18 22.60 48.42 34.86
CA THR A 18 23.30 47.38 35.61
C THR A 18 23.52 46.13 34.77
N GLU A 19 24.73 45.63 34.89
CA GLU A 19 25.35 44.52 34.15
C GLU A 19 24.56 43.21 34.18
N GLN A 20 24.50 42.55 33.04
CA GLN A 20 24.04 41.17 32.88
C GLN A 20 25.12 40.17 33.28
N PRO A 21 24.80 39.11 34.05
CA PRO A 21 25.59 37.90 34.01
C PRO A 21 25.10 37.03 32.86
N SER A 22 26.01 36.73 31.98
CA SER A 22 25.85 35.78 30.88
C SER A 22 25.37 34.41 31.39
N GLN A 23 24.09 34.09 31.17
CA GLN A 23 23.61 32.72 31.25
C GLN A 23 24.14 31.94 30.04
N LYS A 24 25.16 31.11 30.30
CA LYS A 24 25.54 30.02 29.38
C LYS A 24 24.35 29.07 29.24
N CYS A 25 23.74 29.07 28.06
CA CYS A 25 22.88 27.99 27.67
C CYS A 25 23.74 26.72 27.50
N THR A 26 23.81 25.94 28.56
CA THR A 26 24.22 24.53 28.44
C THR A 26 23.11 23.80 27.74
N ALA A 27 23.30 23.58 26.44
CA ALA A 27 22.51 22.61 25.67
C ALA A 27 22.77 21.25 26.34
N ASN A 28 21.79 20.75 27.09
CA ASN A 28 21.73 19.35 27.45
C ASN A 28 21.51 18.55 26.15
N ILE A 29 22.61 18.09 25.56
CA ILE A 29 22.59 17.03 24.59
C ILE A 29 22.11 15.81 25.39
N ILE A 30 20.84 15.44 25.20
CA ILE A 30 20.33 14.14 25.60
C ILE A 30 21.01 13.16 24.65
N THR A 31 22.10 12.58 25.05
CA THR A 31 22.66 11.39 24.46
C THR A 31 21.72 10.23 24.85
N THR A 32 20.69 9.99 24.07
CA THR A 32 20.08 8.68 24.03
C THR A 32 21.12 7.79 23.33
N GLU A 33 21.82 7.01 24.12
CA GLU A 33 22.58 5.86 23.64
C GLU A 33 21.54 4.86 23.08
N ASP A 34 21.17 5.03 21.82
CA ASP A 34 20.51 4.00 21.05
C ASP A 34 21.55 2.91 20.79
N GLU A 35 21.54 1.88 21.62
CA GLU A 35 22.42 0.69 21.60
C GLU A 35 22.31 -0.15 20.30
N ASN A 36 21.76 0.37 19.21
CA ASN A 36 21.53 -0.38 17.99
C ASN A 36 22.07 0.28 16.71
N PHE A 37 22.99 1.24 16.80
CA PHE A 37 23.65 1.74 15.59
C PHE A 37 24.79 0.82 15.20
N LYS A 38 24.53 -0.06 14.18
CA LYS A 38 25.59 -0.84 13.54
C LYS A 38 26.63 0.13 12.96
N SER A 39 27.91 -0.15 13.19
CA SER A 39 28.98 0.64 12.61
C SER A 39 28.96 0.54 11.09
N PHE A 40 29.47 1.56 10.40
CA PHE A 40 29.59 1.55 8.92
C PHE A 40 30.33 0.30 8.41
N GLU A 41 31.34 -0.14 9.14
CA GLU A 41 32.11 -1.34 8.82
C GLU A 41 31.28 -2.63 8.95
N GLU A 42 30.40 -2.72 9.93
CA GLU A 42 29.49 -3.86 10.10
C GLU A 42 28.43 -3.91 8.99
N ILE A 43 27.88 -2.77 8.62
CA ILE A 43 26.95 -2.66 7.48
C ILE A 43 27.64 -3.09 6.18
N GLN A 44 28.86 -2.65 5.96
CA GLN A 44 29.65 -3.00 4.78
C GLN A 44 29.97 -4.50 4.73
N ARG A 45 30.34 -5.12 5.84
CA ARG A 45 30.55 -6.58 5.95
C ARG A 45 29.28 -7.38 5.69
N GLU A 46 28.14 -6.93 6.21
CA GLU A 46 26.85 -7.57 5.95
C GLU A 46 26.46 -7.47 4.46
N MET A 47 26.68 -6.32 3.82
CA MET A 47 26.43 -6.14 2.39
C MET A 47 27.30 -7.08 1.54
N ILE A 48 28.58 -7.22 1.87
CA ILE A 48 29.49 -8.14 1.16
C ILE A 48 29.02 -9.59 1.34
N LYS A 49 28.61 -9.99 2.54
CA LYS A 49 28.04 -11.32 2.79
C LYS A 49 26.75 -11.57 1.99
N MET A 50 25.89 -10.56 1.85
CA MET A 50 24.64 -10.67 1.08
C MET A 50 24.88 -10.83 -0.43
N MET A 51 26.05 -10.41 -0.91
CA MET A 51 26.43 -10.59 -2.32
C MET A 51 26.99 -11.98 -2.62
N ASP A 52 27.33 -12.78 -1.61
CA ASP A 52 27.79 -14.15 -1.79
C ASP A 52 26.60 -15.06 -2.10
N PRO A 53 26.56 -15.71 -3.28
CA PRO A 53 25.46 -16.61 -3.66
C PRO A 53 25.27 -17.80 -2.71
N SER A 54 26.27 -18.16 -1.93
CA SER A 54 26.22 -19.26 -0.94
C SER A 54 25.69 -18.79 0.42
N TYR A 55 25.50 -17.49 0.64
CA TYR A 55 25.06 -16.95 1.91
C TYR A 55 23.56 -17.10 2.10
N LEU A 56 23.15 -17.91 3.08
CA LEU A 56 21.76 -18.01 3.53
C LEU A 56 21.54 -17.05 4.71
N LYS A 57 20.75 -16.00 4.50
CA LYS A 57 20.35 -15.09 5.57
C LYS A 57 19.43 -15.82 6.55
N THR A 58 19.90 -16.02 7.76
CA THR A 58 19.14 -16.66 8.84
C THR A 58 18.99 -15.71 10.02
N VAL A 59 17.94 -15.88 10.78
CA VAL A 59 17.73 -15.26 12.09
C VAL A 59 17.54 -16.36 13.12
N SER A 60 18.09 -16.18 14.32
CA SER A 60 17.85 -17.10 15.42
C SER A 60 16.42 -16.97 15.97
N MET A 61 15.93 -17.97 16.69
CA MET A 61 14.62 -17.90 17.33
C MET A 61 14.56 -16.76 18.36
N THR A 62 15.66 -16.48 19.05
CA THR A 62 15.76 -15.37 20.00
C THR A 62 15.63 -14.03 19.28
N GLU A 63 16.40 -13.81 18.22
CA GLU A 63 16.30 -12.59 17.39
C GLU A 63 14.90 -12.41 16.81
N LEU A 64 14.24 -13.51 16.39
CA LEU A 64 12.89 -13.49 15.87
C LEU A 64 11.88 -13.01 16.92
N TYR A 65 12.05 -13.41 18.20
CA TYR A 65 11.18 -13.00 19.30
C TYR A 65 11.46 -11.57 19.79
N ASP A 66 12.71 -11.15 19.77
CA ASP A 66 13.12 -9.81 20.19
C ASP A 66 12.87 -8.75 19.14
N THR A 67 12.67 -9.17 17.87
CA THR A 67 12.39 -8.26 16.76
C THR A 67 10.92 -7.87 16.72
N VAL A 68 10.64 -6.57 16.82
CA VAL A 68 9.28 -6.05 16.65
C VAL A 68 8.94 -5.98 15.15
N TYR A 69 8.18 -6.93 14.68
CA TYR A 69 7.63 -6.90 13.32
C TYR A 69 6.34 -6.08 13.31
N GLN A 70 6.34 -5.00 12.55
CA GLN A 70 5.12 -4.22 12.37
C GLN A 70 4.10 -5.04 11.57
N SER A 71 2.93 -5.28 12.15
CA SER A 71 1.83 -5.90 11.42
C SER A 71 1.29 -4.91 10.38
N LYS A 72 1.14 -5.36 9.14
CA LYS A 72 0.53 -4.56 8.09
C LYS A 72 -0.95 -4.36 8.42
N PRO A 73 -1.45 -3.11 8.38
CA PRO A 73 -2.86 -2.88 8.67
C PRO A 73 -3.75 -3.58 7.64
N PRO A 74 -4.90 -4.14 8.05
CA PRO A 74 -5.82 -4.81 7.15
C PRO A 74 -6.36 -3.84 6.10
N LEU A 75 -6.69 -4.38 4.94
CA LEU A 75 -7.43 -3.67 3.90
C LEU A 75 -8.94 -3.67 4.23
N ILE A 76 -9.44 -4.83 4.62
CA ILE A 76 -10.78 -5.00 5.19
C ILE A 76 -10.59 -5.71 6.52
N ASP A 77 -10.98 -5.06 7.60
CA ASP A 77 -10.68 -5.50 8.96
C ASP A 77 -11.18 -6.93 9.20
N GLY A 78 -10.29 -7.79 9.73
CA GLY A 78 -10.59 -9.20 9.96
C GLY A 78 -10.83 -10.08 8.72
N LEU A 79 -10.76 -9.51 7.49
CA LEU A 79 -11.07 -10.26 6.27
C LEU A 79 -9.92 -10.27 5.24
N LEU A 80 -9.35 -9.11 4.89
CA LEU A 80 -8.32 -8.99 3.87
C LEU A 80 -7.14 -8.17 4.36
N TYR A 81 -5.95 -8.69 4.16
CA TYR A 81 -4.66 -8.06 4.45
C TYR A 81 -3.86 -7.86 3.17
N PRO A 82 -2.80 -7.05 3.16
CA PRO A 82 -1.83 -7.07 2.06
C PRO A 82 -1.30 -8.49 1.84
N GLY A 83 -1.21 -8.91 0.58
CA GLY A 83 -0.82 -10.26 0.18
C GLY A 83 -1.62 -10.76 -1.01
N THR A 84 -1.42 -12.01 -1.40
CA THR A 84 -2.08 -12.62 -2.56
C THR A 84 -3.11 -13.64 -2.14
N TYR A 85 -4.30 -13.54 -2.74
CA TYR A 85 -5.43 -14.43 -2.50
C TYR A 85 -5.92 -15.01 -3.81
N ILE A 86 -6.41 -16.23 -3.76
CA ILE A 86 -7.09 -16.88 -4.87
C ILE A 86 -8.54 -17.13 -4.48
N PHE A 87 -9.47 -16.50 -5.22
CA PHE A 87 -10.90 -16.73 -5.04
C PHE A 87 -11.40 -17.70 -6.10
N ALA A 88 -11.59 -18.95 -5.71
CA ALA A 88 -12.02 -20.03 -6.58
C ALA A 88 -13.48 -20.40 -6.34
N GLY A 89 -14.13 -20.91 -7.39
CA GLY A 89 -15.52 -21.38 -7.31
C GLY A 89 -16.09 -21.70 -8.70
N ALA A 90 -17.21 -22.41 -8.74
CA ALA A 90 -17.86 -22.78 -10.00
C ALA A 90 -18.29 -21.55 -10.82
N PRO A 91 -18.43 -21.67 -12.13
CA PRO A 91 -18.97 -20.61 -12.99
C PRO A 91 -20.34 -20.12 -12.49
N LYS A 92 -20.65 -18.84 -12.74
CA LYS A 92 -21.94 -18.20 -12.44
C LYS A 92 -22.32 -18.09 -10.95
N LEU A 93 -21.40 -18.33 -10.00
CA LEU A 93 -21.65 -18.12 -8.57
C LEU A 93 -21.54 -16.66 -8.13
N GLY A 94 -21.34 -15.71 -9.04
CA GLY A 94 -21.26 -14.29 -8.69
C GLY A 94 -19.85 -13.81 -8.27
N LYS A 95 -18.78 -14.57 -8.57
CA LYS A 95 -17.40 -14.17 -8.24
C LYS A 95 -17.07 -12.73 -8.67
N SER A 96 -17.29 -12.41 -9.93
CA SER A 96 -17.03 -11.08 -10.49
C SER A 96 -17.87 -9.96 -9.84
N PHE A 97 -19.08 -10.29 -9.34
CA PHE A 97 -19.90 -9.35 -8.59
C PHE A 97 -19.27 -9.07 -7.21
N LEU A 98 -18.82 -10.11 -6.51
CA LEU A 98 -18.12 -9.95 -5.25
C LEU A 98 -16.81 -9.17 -5.43
N MET A 99 -16.03 -9.47 -6.47
CA MET A 99 -14.80 -8.73 -6.78
C MET A 99 -15.08 -7.24 -7.03
N ALA A 100 -16.12 -6.93 -7.80
CA ALA A 100 -16.54 -5.55 -8.04
C ALA A 100 -17.00 -4.85 -6.75
N GLN A 101 -17.68 -5.58 -5.87
CA GLN A 101 -18.12 -5.06 -4.57
C GLN A 101 -16.92 -4.73 -3.68
N LEU A 102 -15.94 -5.63 -3.56
CA LEU A 102 -14.71 -5.37 -2.79
C LEU A 102 -13.96 -4.17 -3.35
N ALA A 103 -13.75 -4.08 -4.67
CA ALA A 103 -13.09 -2.96 -5.32
C ALA A 103 -13.81 -1.62 -5.04
N TYR A 104 -15.12 -1.60 -5.14
CA TYR A 104 -15.92 -0.41 -4.87
C TYR A 104 -15.78 0.05 -3.41
N HIS A 105 -15.93 -0.85 -2.45
CA HIS A 105 -15.82 -0.50 -1.03
C HIS A 105 -14.42 -0.02 -0.66
N VAL A 106 -13.36 -0.61 -1.23
CA VAL A 106 -11.99 -0.12 -1.05
C VAL A 106 -11.82 1.27 -1.65
N SER A 107 -12.34 1.51 -2.84
CA SER A 107 -12.20 2.80 -3.52
C SER A 107 -12.97 3.95 -2.84
N THR A 108 -14.06 3.64 -2.18
CA THR A 108 -14.89 4.62 -1.45
C THR A 108 -14.53 4.73 0.03
N GLY A 109 -13.97 3.68 0.62
CA GLY A 109 -13.75 3.56 2.06
C GLY A 109 -15.03 3.28 2.85
N THR A 110 -16.11 2.90 2.17
CA THR A 110 -17.38 2.56 2.85
C THR A 110 -17.29 1.15 3.43
N PRO A 111 -17.82 0.90 4.64
CA PRO A 111 -17.83 -0.43 5.24
C PRO A 111 -18.51 -1.46 4.36
N ILE A 112 -18.01 -2.69 4.37
CA ILE A 112 -18.62 -3.85 3.71
C ILE A 112 -19.07 -4.85 4.78
N TRP A 113 -20.36 -5.27 4.78
CA TRP A 113 -20.98 -6.21 5.74
C TRP A 113 -20.77 -5.83 7.18
N ASN A 114 -20.39 -4.93 7.73
CA ASN A 114 -19.98 -4.51 9.09
C ASN A 114 -18.45 -4.51 9.31
N TYR A 115 -17.66 -4.79 8.30
CA TYR A 115 -16.20 -4.67 8.38
C TYR A 115 -15.75 -3.28 7.96
N THR A 116 -14.83 -2.70 8.70
CA THR A 116 -14.18 -1.44 8.34
C THR A 116 -13.28 -1.65 7.12
N VAL A 117 -13.31 -0.71 6.20
CA VAL A 117 -12.53 -0.77 4.95
C VAL A 117 -11.52 0.38 4.91
N ARG A 118 -10.27 0.07 4.66
CA ARG A 118 -9.23 1.06 4.44
C ARG A 118 -9.34 1.60 3.02
N LYS A 119 -9.68 2.88 2.90
CA LYS A 119 -9.79 3.55 1.61
C LYS A 119 -8.45 3.59 0.86
N GLY A 120 -8.51 3.43 -0.46
CA GLY A 120 -7.41 3.61 -1.39
C GLY A 120 -7.82 3.32 -2.82
N THR A 121 -6.89 3.44 -3.73
CA THR A 121 -7.14 3.13 -5.14
C THR A 121 -7.27 1.62 -5.36
N ALA A 122 -8.25 1.24 -6.16
CA ALA A 122 -8.53 -0.12 -6.59
C ALA A 122 -8.37 -0.25 -8.11
N LEU A 123 -7.63 -1.26 -8.56
CA LEU A 123 -7.54 -1.65 -9.97
C LEU A 123 -8.26 -2.97 -10.18
N TYR A 124 -9.15 -3.01 -11.16
CA TYR A 124 -9.86 -4.23 -11.54
C TYR A 124 -9.58 -4.59 -13.00
N LEU A 125 -8.78 -5.62 -13.21
CA LEU A 125 -8.54 -6.23 -14.51
C LEU A 125 -9.70 -7.16 -14.84
N ALA A 126 -10.70 -6.68 -15.58
CA ALA A 126 -11.90 -7.42 -15.97
C ALA A 126 -11.69 -8.02 -17.37
N LEU A 127 -10.80 -9.01 -17.47
CA LEU A 127 -10.26 -9.52 -18.76
C LEU A 127 -11.22 -10.41 -19.56
N GLU A 128 -12.41 -10.71 -19.02
CA GLU A 128 -13.48 -11.41 -19.72
C GLU A 128 -14.66 -10.49 -20.06
N ASP A 129 -14.55 -9.21 -19.72
CA ASP A 129 -15.60 -8.23 -19.93
C ASP A 129 -15.29 -7.23 -21.05
N ASP A 130 -16.29 -6.44 -21.41
CA ASP A 130 -16.15 -5.21 -22.17
C ASP A 130 -16.67 -4.01 -21.37
N HIS A 131 -16.31 -2.81 -21.77
CA HIS A 131 -16.68 -1.57 -21.07
C HIS A 131 -18.20 -1.42 -20.91
N ARG A 132 -18.98 -1.83 -21.90
CA ARG A 132 -20.45 -1.74 -21.88
C ARG A 132 -21.04 -2.66 -20.81
N ARG A 133 -20.57 -3.90 -20.72
CA ARG A 133 -21.01 -4.86 -19.68
C ARG A 133 -20.59 -4.41 -18.30
N LEU A 134 -19.35 -3.91 -18.15
CA LEU A 134 -18.86 -3.32 -16.90
C LEU A 134 -19.73 -2.15 -16.47
N GLN A 135 -19.96 -1.17 -17.34
CA GLN A 135 -20.81 -0.02 -17.05
C GLN A 135 -22.20 -0.44 -16.57
N LYS A 136 -22.86 -1.36 -17.30
CA LYS A 136 -24.18 -1.88 -16.93
C LYS A 136 -24.16 -2.58 -15.55
N ARG A 137 -23.10 -3.34 -15.27
CA ARG A 137 -22.90 -4.02 -14.00
C ARG A 137 -22.73 -3.00 -12.87
N MET A 138 -21.84 -2.04 -13.03
CA MET A 138 -21.56 -1.02 -12.01
C MET A 138 -22.79 -0.17 -11.72
N CYS A 139 -23.52 0.30 -12.75
CA CYS A 139 -24.76 1.03 -12.58
C CYS A 139 -25.82 0.20 -11.84
N ARG A 140 -25.92 -1.11 -12.12
CA ARG A 140 -26.87 -1.99 -11.43
C ARG A 140 -26.52 -2.23 -9.95
N MET A 141 -25.24 -2.28 -9.62
CA MET A 141 -24.75 -2.58 -8.27
C MET A 141 -24.69 -1.34 -7.39
N PHE A 142 -24.25 -0.22 -7.93
CA PHE A 142 -23.86 0.98 -7.18
C PHE A 142 -24.61 2.25 -7.59
N GLY A 143 -25.55 2.15 -8.55
CA GLY A 143 -26.26 3.31 -9.06
C GLY A 143 -25.41 4.16 -10.00
N VAL A 144 -25.62 5.47 -9.97
CA VAL A 144 -24.96 6.44 -10.86
C VAL A 144 -23.78 7.17 -10.20
N ASP A 145 -23.59 6.99 -8.92
CA ASP A 145 -22.53 7.65 -8.16
C ASP A 145 -21.22 6.89 -8.36
N GLY A 146 -20.35 7.43 -9.21
CA GLY A 146 -19.03 6.89 -9.47
C GLY A 146 -18.01 7.26 -8.40
N THR A 147 -16.86 6.59 -8.43
CA THR A 147 -15.68 6.94 -7.64
C THR A 147 -14.47 7.12 -8.55
N ALA A 148 -13.66 8.14 -8.27
CA ALA A 148 -12.45 8.40 -9.03
C ALA A 148 -11.31 7.41 -8.69
N ASN A 149 -11.44 6.63 -7.62
CA ASN A 149 -10.40 5.74 -7.14
C ASN A 149 -10.61 4.26 -7.55
N LEU A 150 -11.55 3.97 -8.46
CA LEU A 150 -11.77 2.63 -9.02
C LEU A 150 -11.50 2.65 -10.51
N TYR A 151 -10.48 1.92 -10.90
CA TYR A 151 -10.01 1.82 -12.28
C TYR A 151 -10.30 0.44 -12.86
N PHE A 152 -10.63 0.40 -14.14
CA PHE A 152 -10.90 -0.84 -14.87
C PHE A 152 -9.99 -0.97 -16.08
N ALA A 153 -9.47 -2.17 -16.28
CA ALA A 153 -8.82 -2.57 -17.52
C ALA A 153 -9.47 -3.85 -18.08
N ILE A 154 -9.78 -3.86 -19.37
CA ILE A 154 -10.37 -5.03 -20.06
C ILE A 154 -9.33 -5.80 -20.87
N THR A 155 -8.11 -5.29 -20.93
CA THR A 155 -6.96 -5.93 -21.57
C THR A 155 -5.72 -5.73 -20.70
N SER A 156 -4.82 -6.71 -20.75
CA SER A 156 -3.51 -6.61 -20.12
C SER A 156 -2.51 -7.46 -20.91
N LYS A 157 -1.24 -7.25 -20.63
CA LYS A 157 -0.20 -8.22 -21.01
C LYS A 157 -0.30 -9.46 -20.11
N LYS A 158 0.47 -10.50 -20.45
CA LYS A 158 0.57 -11.70 -19.63
C LYS A 158 1.73 -11.60 -18.64
N LEU A 159 1.71 -12.43 -17.62
CA LEU A 159 2.81 -12.58 -16.68
C LEU A 159 4.10 -12.97 -17.42
N GLY A 160 5.21 -12.34 -17.06
CA GLY A 160 6.48 -12.51 -17.74
C GLY A 160 6.56 -11.91 -19.15
N GLU A 161 5.47 -11.36 -19.68
CA GLU A 161 5.40 -10.66 -20.96
C GLU A 161 5.16 -9.14 -20.76
N GLY A 162 5.28 -8.65 -19.52
CA GLY A 162 5.19 -7.23 -19.16
C GLY A 162 3.91 -6.83 -18.42
N LEU A 163 3.16 -7.77 -17.85
CA LEU A 163 2.05 -7.45 -16.93
C LEU A 163 2.59 -6.76 -15.67
N GLU A 164 3.69 -7.28 -15.13
CA GLU A 164 4.33 -6.75 -13.95
C GLU A 164 4.70 -5.28 -14.12
N ASP A 165 5.26 -4.92 -15.29
CA ASP A 165 5.60 -3.54 -15.62
C ASP A 165 4.35 -2.64 -15.68
N GLN A 166 3.25 -3.17 -16.27
CA GLN A 166 1.98 -2.45 -16.34
C GLN A 166 1.39 -2.19 -14.95
N LEU A 167 1.46 -3.18 -14.05
CA LEU A 167 0.98 -3.05 -12.68
C LEU A 167 1.86 -2.11 -11.87
N GLU A 168 3.18 -2.17 -12.07
CA GLU A 168 4.13 -1.27 -11.41
C GLU A 168 3.91 0.18 -11.85
N GLU A 169 3.76 0.44 -13.14
CA GLU A 169 3.44 1.76 -13.66
C GLU A 169 2.13 2.31 -13.09
N PHE A 170 1.10 1.46 -13.01
CA PHE A 170 -0.16 1.85 -12.40
C PHE A 170 0.01 2.26 -10.93
N ILE A 171 0.77 1.49 -10.14
CA ILE A 171 1.03 1.81 -8.73
C ILE A 171 1.85 3.10 -8.60
N ASN A 172 2.82 3.34 -9.50
CA ASN A 172 3.61 4.57 -9.49
C ASN A 172 2.74 5.81 -9.78
N LEU A 173 1.74 5.68 -10.66
CA LEU A 173 0.75 6.73 -10.93
C LEU A 173 -0.28 6.89 -9.81
N HIS A 174 -0.54 5.81 -9.05
CA HIS A 174 -1.52 5.76 -7.97
C HIS A 174 -0.88 5.18 -6.69
N PRO A 175 -0.07 5.94 -5.96
CA PRO A 175 0.69 5.42 -4.80
C PRO A 175 -0.19 4.95 -3.63
N ASP A 176 -1.45 5.35 -3.61
CA ASP A 176 -2.45 4.93 -2.64
C ASP A 176 -3.19 3.63 -3.05
N THR A 177 -2.68 2.92 -4.07
CA THR A 177 -3.25 1.62 -4.49
C THR A 177 -3.21 0.62 -3.33
N ARG A 178 -4.36 0.00 -3.05
CA ARG A 178 -4.54 -0.97 -1.96
C ARG A 178 -4.92 -2.35 -2.45
N ILE A 179 -5.63 -2.41 -3.57
CA ILE A 179 -6.10 -3.68 -4.11
C ILE A 179 -5.97 -3.71 -5.64
N ILE A 180 -5.50 -4.85 -6.13
CA ILE A 180 -5.54 -5.21 -7.55
C ILE A 180 -6.33 -6.51 -7.67
N ILE A 181 -7.35 -6.51 -8.51
CA ILE A 181 -8.19 -7.67 -8.78
C ILE A 181 -7.95 -8.13 -10.21
N ILE A 182 -7.70 -9.42 -10.39
CA ILE A 182 -7.47 -10.05 -11.70
C ILE A 182 -8.58 -11.06 -11.98
N ASP A 183 -9.50 -10.73 -12.84
CA ASP A 183 -10.64 -11.56 -13.23
C ASP A 183 -10.56 -11.84 -14.75
N THR A 184 -9.92 -12.95 -15.17
CA THR A 184 -9.50 -14.10 -14.39
C THR A 184 -7.99 -14.37 -14.57
N LEU A 185 -7.41 -15.14 -13.63
CA LEU A 185 -6.03 -15.61 -13.68
C LEU A 185 -5.69 -16.30 -15.03
N GLN A 186 -6.62 -17.05 -15.59
CA GLN A 186 -6.42 -17.76 -16.86
C GLN A 186 -6.04 -16.83 -18.02
N LYS A 187 -6.49 -15.58 -18.02
CA LYS A 187 -6.22 -14.61 -19.09
C LYS A 187 -4.81 -14.04 -19.07
N ILE A 188 -4.16 -14.03 -17.91
CA ILE A 188 -2.82 -13.50 -17.73
C ILE A 188 -1.73 -14.58 -17.77
N ARG A 189 -2.12 -15.85 -17.85
CA ARG A 189 -1.17 -16.97 -17.92
C ARG A 189 -0.42 -16.97 -19.25
N GLN A 190 0.84 -17.34 -19.22
CA GLN A 190 1.58 -17.64 -20.43
C GLN A 190 0.97 -18.86 -21.13
N GLY A 191 0.84 -18.80 -22.46
CA GLY A 191 0.40 -19.93 -23.26
C GLY A 191 1.48 -21.00 -23.29
N GLY A 192 1.28 -22.11 -22.56
CA GLY A 192 2.11 -23.30 -22.65
C GLY A 192 1.28 -24.50 -23.06
N ASN A 193 1.90 -25.51 -23.70
CA ASN A 193 1.26 -26.77 -24.02
C ASN A 193 0.69 -27.41 -22.75
N ASP A 194 -0.48 -28.02 -22.86
CA ASP A 194 -1.30 -28.59 -21.76
C ASP A 194 -0.57 -29.52 -20.78
N THR A 195 0.64 -29.96 -21.09
CA THR A 195 1.42 -30.94 -20.32
C THR A 195 2.11 -30.33 -19.07
N TYR A 196 2.23 -28.99 -18.93
CA TYR A 196 2.91 -28.32 -17.83
C TYR A 196 2.02 -27.33 -17.05
N SER A 197 0.73 -27.49 -17.13
CA SER A 197 -0.27 -26.55 -16.59
C SER A 197 -0.06 -26.24 -15.09
N TYR A 198 0.22 -27.24 -14.24
CA TYR A 198 0.35 -27.06 -12.80
C TYR A 198 1.63 -26.31 -12.38
N ALA A 199 2.77 -26.63 -13.01
CA ALA A 199 4.03 -25.94 -12.70
C ALA A 199 3.97 -24.46 -13.11
N ASN A 200 3.38 -24.16 -14.27
CA ASN A 200 3.18 -22.79 -14.75
C ASN A 200 2.23 -22.01 -13.84
N ASP A 201 1.20 -22.66 -13.28
CA ASP A 201 0.28 -22.03 -12.35
C ASP A 201 0.97 -21.65 -11.03
N TYR A 202 1.80 -22.56 -10.52
CA TYR A 202 2.55 -22.33 -9.31
C TYR A 202 3.55 -21.18 -9.46
N GLU A 203 4.25 -21.14 -10.59
CA GLU A 203 5.17 -20.04 -10.91
C GLU A 203 4.43 -18.70 -11.07
N CYS A 204 3.31 -18.71 -11.79
CA CYS A 204 2.44 -17.56 -11.98
C CYS A 204 1.98 -16.96 -10.63
N VAL A 205 1.45 -17.80 -9.75
CA VAL A 205 1.01 -17.40 -8.41
C VAL A 205 2.20 -16.93 -7.55
N GLY A 206 3.36 -17.59 -7.69
CA GLY A 206 4.59 -17.23 -6.99
C GLY A 206 5.09 -15.81 -7.36
N ASN A 207 5.04 -15.46 -8.64
CA ASN A 207 5.43 -14.13 -9.13
C ASN A 207 4.44 -13.06 -8.66
N LEU A 208 3.14 -13.32 -8.75
CA LEU A 208 2.12 -12.42 -8.23
C LEU A 208 2.25 -12.20 -6.73
N LYS A 209 2.58 -13.27 -5.98
CA LYS A 209 2.82 -13.16 -4.53
C LYS A 209 4.01 -12.27 -4.22
N LYS A 210 5.15 -12.48 -4.88
CA LYS A 210 6.34 -11.62 -4.70
C LYS A 210 6.01 -10.16 -4.98
N PHE A 211 5.28 -9.90 -6.06
CA PHE A 211 4.85 -8.55 -6.42
C PHE A 211 3.96 -7.91 -5.35
N ALA A 212 2.93 -8.62 -4.89
CA ALA A 212 2.01 -8.13 -3.86
C ALA A 212 2.72 -7.86 -2.52
N ASP A 213 3.64 -8.76 -2.13
CA ASP A 213 4.42 -8.62 -0.90
C ASP A 213 5.37 -7.42 -0.95
N GLN A 214 6.04 -7.20 -2.09
CA GLN A 214 6.94 -6.06 -2.31
C GLN A 214 6.22 -4.71 -2.34
N LYS A 215 5.04 -4.66 -2.94
CA LYS A 215 4.25 -3.43 -3.06
C LYS A 215 3.28 -3.21 -1.90
N GLU A 216 3.21 -4.15 -0.96
CA GLU A 216 2.33 -4.11 0.22
C GLU A 216 0.84 -3.91 -0.09
N ILE A 217 0.40 -4.49 -1.19
CA ILE A 217 -0.99 -4.44 -1.68
C ILE A 217 -1.71 -5.77 -1.50
N CYS A 218 -3.04 -5.74 -1.55
CA CYS A 218 -3.86 -6.93 -1.68
C CYS A 218 -4.05 -7.26 -3.17
N LEU A 219 -3.72 -8.49 -3.58
CA LEU A 219 -3.92 -8.99 -4.92
C LEU A 219 -4.89 -10.17 -4.87
N LEU A 220 -5.99 -10.10 -5.63
CA LEU A 220 -7.06 -11.10 -5.73
C LEU A 220 -7.19 -11.64 -7.14
#